data_d193e216b89e1cfe013d5e3991157b2b
#
_entry.id   d193e216b89e1cfe013d5e3991157b2b
#
_cell.length_a   1.000
_cell.length_b   1.000
_cell.length_c   1.000
_cell.angle_alpha   90.00
_cell.angle_beta   90.00
_cell.angle_gamma   90.00
#
_symmetry.space_group_name_H-M   'P 1'
#
loop_
_entity.id
_entity.type
_entity.pdbx_description
1 polymer ?
#
loop_
_entity_poly.entity_id
_entity_poly.type
_entity_poly.pdbx_seq_one_letter_code
_entity_poly.pdbx_strand_id
1 'polypeptide(L)'
;KTKEGIDLSNDKMALQRLREAAEKAKKELSSSTTTNINLPFITANETGPKHFEMDLTRAKFDELTHDLVERTVIPVQNALKDAGLTAADLSKVLLVGGSTRMLSVQEKVKQLTGHEPSKTLNPDECVALGASIQGGKLAGDAGAGDILLLDVTPLSLSIETLGGVATKLIERNTTIPTKKSQVFSTAADNQTAVDIHVVQGERQFAKDNKSLGQFRLDGIPPARRGVPQIEVTFDIDANGIVNVSAKDLGTGKE
;
A
#
# COMPACT_ATOMS: atom_id res chain seq x y z
N LYS A 1 -26.14 -11.39 -15.06
CA LYS A 1 -26.64 -11.08 -16.40
C LYS A 1 -26.71 -12.32 -17.28
N THR A 2 -25.64 -13.10 -17.38
CA THR A 2 -25.49 -14.23 -18.31
C THR A 2 -26.51 -15.38 -18.07
N LYS A 3 -26.84 -15.69 -16.81
CA LYS A 3 -27.78 -16.78 -16.47
C LYS A 3 -29.25 -16.32 -16.43
N GLU A 4 -29.53 -15.17 -15.86
CA GLU A 4 -30.89 -14.72 -15.54
C GLU A 4 -31.36 -13.55 -16.40
N GLY A 5 -30.55 -13.05 -17.33
CA GLY A 5 -30.88 -11.90 -18.19
C GLY A 5 -31.00 -10.56 -17.46
N ILE A 6 -30.83 -10.53 -16.14
CA ILE A 6 -31.03 -9.35 -15.29
C ILE A 6 -29.73 -8.62 -15.09
N ASP A 7 -29.71 -7.33 -15.37
CA ASP A 7 -28.58 -6.46 -15.13
C ASP A 7 -28.74 -5.72 -13.78
N LEU A 8 -27.94 -6.11 -12.80
CA LEU A 8 -27.91 -5.49 -11.47
C LEU A 8 -26.91 -4.35 -11.34
N SER A 9 -26.18 -4.00 -12.41
CA SER A 9 -25.10 -3.00 -12.34
C SER A 9 -25.57 -1.60 -11.90
N ASN A 10 -26.85 -1.27 -12.14
CA ASN A 10 -27.45 0.00 -11.77
C ASN A 10 -28.25 -0.05 -10.45
N ASP A 11 -28.40 -1.22 -9.85
CA ASP A 11 -29.08 -1.39 -8.56
C ASP A 11 -28.05 -1.46 -7.44
N LYS A 12 -27.83 -0.33 -6.76
CA LYS A 12 -26.83 -0.21 -5.68
C LYS A 12 -27.12 -1.15 -4.51
N MET A 13 -28.41 -1.36 -4.18
CA MET A 13 -28.78 -2.27 -3.08
C MET A 13 -28.52 -3.73 -3.45
N ALA A 14 -28.88 -4.14 -4.66
CA ALA A 14 -28.59 -5.49 -5.15
C ALA A 14 -27.09 -5.75 -5.22
N LEU A 15 -26.30 -4.78 -5.71
CA LEU A 15 -24.84 -4.89 -5.74
C LEU A 15 -24.23 -5.01 -4.34
N GLN A 16 -24.73 -4.26 -3.37
CA GLN A 16 -24.25 -4.35 -1.99
C GLN A 16 -24.54 -5.73 -1.40
N ARG A 17 -25.75 -6.24 -1.56
CA ARG A 17 -26.14 -7.59 -1.12
C ARG A 17 -25.29 -8.69 -1.79
N LEU A 18 -24.99 -8.54 -3.09
CA LEU A 18 -24.09 -9.45 -3.81
C LEU A 18 -22.66 -9.42 -3.26
N ARG A 19 -22.12 -8.24 -2.93
CA ARG A 19 -20.79 -8.10 -2.33
C ARG A 19 -20.72 -8.78 -0.97
N GLU A 20 -21.70 -8.54 -0.13
CA GLU A 20 -21.78 -9.16 1.20
C GLU A 20 -21.90 -10.69 1.12
N ALA A 21 -22.73 -11.19 0.20
CA ALA A 21 -22.86 -12.62 -0.03
C ALA A 21 -21.58 -13.25 -0.61
N ALA A 22 -20.88 -12.55 -1.51
CA ALA A 22 -19.60 -13.00 -2.05
C ALA A 22 -18.50 -13.04 -0.96
N GLU A 23 -18.45 -12.03 -0.10
CA GLU A 23 -17.50 -12.01 1.04
C GLU A 23 -17.79 -13.13 2.04
N LYS A 24 -19.08 -13.38 2.34
CA LYS A 24 -19.50 -14.51 3.15
C LYS A 24 -19.06 -15.85 2.52
N ALA A 25 -19.36 -16.04 1.24
CA ALA A 25 -18.98 -17.24 0.50
C ALA A 25 -17.45 -17.45 0.48
N LYS A 26 -16.65 -16.40 0.26
CA LYS A 26 -15.19 -16.45 0.36
C LYS A 26 -14.72 -16.98 1.72
N LYS A 27 -15.30 -16.49 2.81
CA LYS A 27 -14.97 -16.93 4.18
C LYS A 27 -15.34 -18.40 4.41
N GLU A 28 -16.51 -18.81 4.00
CA GLU A 28 -17.00 -20.20 4.12
C GLU A 28 -16.15 -21.17 3.32
N LEU A 29 -15.72 -20.79 2.10
CA LEU A 29 -14.89 -21.60 1.24
C LEU A 29 -13.44 -21.76 1.76
N SER A 30 -13.01 -21.03 2.79
CA SER A 30 -11.75 -21.28 3.47
C SER A 30 -11.78 -22.59 4.29
N SER A 31 -12.95 -23.06 4.71
CA SER A 31 -13.15 -24.29 5.49
C SER A 31 -14.00 -25.36 4.76
N SER A 32 -14.90 -24.93 3.86
CA SER A 32 -15.80 -25.81 3.13
C SER A 32 -15.40 -25.94 1.66
N THR A 33 -15.75 -27.04 1.01
CA THR A 33 -15.51 -27.26 -0.43
C THR A 33 -16.58 -26.61 -1.31
N THR A 34 -17.76 -26.33 -0.75
CA THR A 34 -18.91 -25.73 -1.44
C THR A 34 -19.69 -24.85 -0.49
N THR A 35 -20.27 -23.77 -1.00
CA THR A 35 -21.21 -22.90 -0.28
C THR A 35 -22.38 -22.54 -1.19
N ASN A 36 -23.53 -22.26 -0.59
CA ASN A 36 -24.73 -21.78 -1.30
C ASN A 36 -24.89 -20.27 -1.09
N ILE A 37 -25.01 -19.54 -2.18
CA ILE A 37 -25.35 -18.12 -2.20
C ILE A 37 -26.83 -18.01 -2.51
N ASN A 38 -27.65 -17.57 -1.53
CA ASN A 38 -29.08 -17.40 -1.67
C ASN A 38 -29.46 -15.96 -1.31
N LEU A 39 -29.95 -15.21 -2.29
CA LEU A 39 -30.39 -13.83 -2.16
C LEU A 39 -31.84 -13.70 -2.65
N PRO A 40 -32.82 -13.98 -1.79
CA PRO A 40 -34.20 -13.82 -2.13
C PRO A 40 -34.53 -12.33 -2.36
N PHE A 41 -35.44 -12.07 -3.31
CA PHE A 41 -35.92 -10.72 -3.66
C PHE A 41 -34.71 -9.78 -3.97
N ILE A 42 -33.77 -10.25 -4.80
CA ILE A 42 -32.57 -9.45 -5.15
C ILE A 42 -32.94 -8.22 -5.97
N THR A 43 -33.97 -8.35 -6.82
CA THR A 43 -34.53 -7.28 -7.63
C THR A 43 -35.98 -7.66 -8.06
N ALA A 44 -36.64 -6.76 -8.78
CA ALA A 44 -37.93 -7.02 -9.41
C ALA A 44 -37.94 -6.47 -10.84
N ASN A 45 -38.72 -7.10 -11.71
CA ASN A 45 -39.00 -6.63 -13.07
C ASN A 45 -40.49 -6.76 -13.35
N GLU A 46 -40.95 -6.53 -14.59
CA GLU A 46 -42.32 -6.61 -15.04
C GLU A 46 -42.98 -7.98 -14.75
N THR A 47 -42.22 -9.05 -14.64
CA THR A 47 -42.70 -10.40 -14.32
C THR A 47 -42.68 -10.69 -12.81
N GLY A 48 -42.37 -9.71 -11.96
CA GLY A 48 -42.38 -9.81 -10.51
C GLY A 48 -41.01 -9.91 -9.85
N PRO A 49 -40.97 -10.30 -8.57
CA PRO A 49 -39.75 -10.38 -7.80
C PRO A 49 -38.82 -11.48 -8.34
N LYS A 50 -37.52 -11.22 -8.30
CA LYS A 50 -36.45 -12.13 -8.73
C LYS A 50 -35.59 -12.56 -7.55
N HIS A 51 -35.19 -13.81 -7.58
CA HIS A 51 -34.33 -14.42 -6.59
C HIS A 51 -33.02 -14.81 -7.26
N PHE A 52 -31.94 -14.77 -6.51
CA PHE A 52 -30.64 -15.27 -6.98
C PHE A 52 -30.19 -16.40 -6.06
N GLU A 53 -29.97 -17.58 -6.63
CA GLU A 53 -29.45 -18.74 -5.92
C GLU A 53 -28.41 -19.44 -6.77
N MET A 54 -27.27 -19.77 -6.15
CA MET A 54 -26.23 -20.57 -6.79
C MET A 54 -25.35 -21.26 -5.77
N ASP A 55 -24.90 -22.44 -6.12
CA ASP A 55 -23.81 -23.11 -5.43
C ASP A 55 -22.47 -22.66 -6.02
N LEU A 56 -21.55 -22.34 -5.13
CA LEU A 56 -20.17 -21.98 -5.48
C LEU A 56 -19.21 -22.98 -4.85
N THR A 57 -18.46 -23.69 -5.69
CA THR A 57 -17.39 -24.59 -5.23
C THR A 57 -16.12 -23.81 -4.98
N ARG A 58 -15.26 -24.32 -4.06
CA ARG A 58 -13.91 -23.77 -3.84
C ARG A 58 -13.10 -23.77 -5.13
N ALA A 59 -13.13 -24.85 -5.90
CA ALA A 59 -12.41 -24.94 -7.16
C ALA A 59 -12.81 -23.82 -8.15
N LYS A 60 -14.12 -23.49 -8.24
CA LYS A 60 -14.58 -22.40 -9.09
C LYS A 60 -14.21 -21.02 -8.52
N PHE A 61 -14.21 -20.88 -7.22
CA PHE A 61 -13.75 -19.67 -6.54
C PHE A 61 -12.25 -19.45 -6.79
N ASP A 62 -11.42 -20.49 -6.62
CA ASP A 62 -9.98 -20.41 -6.85
C ASP A 62 -9.67 -20.11 -8.32
N GLU A 63 -10.40 -20.70 -9.28
CA GLU A 63 -10.30 -20.35 -10.71
C GLU A 63 -10.57 -18.85 -10.95
N LEU A 64 -11.64 -18.31 -10.34
CA LEU A 64 -12.04 -16.92 -10.52
C LEU A 64 -11.09 -15.89 -9.85
N THR A 65 -10.32 -16.33 -8.86
CA THR A 65 -9.43 -15.46 -8.08
C THR A 65 -7.95 -15.76 -8.34
N HIS A 66 -7.65 -16.71 -9.22
CA HIS A 66 -6.29 -17.15 -9.52
C HIS A 66 -5.34 -16.01 -9.88
N ASP A 67 -5.77 -15.11 -10.75
CA ASP A 67 -4.98 -13.95 -11.18
C ASP A 67 -4.64 -13.00 -10.01
N LEU A 68 -5.54 -12.87 -9.05
CA LEU A 68 -5.31 -12.05 -7.85
C LEU A 68 -4.25 -12.69 -6.94
N VAL A 69 -4.28 -14.02 -6.80
CA VAL A 69 -3.27 -14.76 -6.03
C VAL A 69 -1.92 -14.68 -6.74
N GLU A 70 -1.87 -14.86 -8.06
CA GLU A 70 -0.62 -14.75 -8.83
C GLU A 70 0.00 -13.35 -8.74
N ARG A 71 -0.78 -12.30 -8.69
CA ARG A 71 -0.28 -10.93 -8.52
C ARG A 71 0.45 -10.71 -7.19
N THR A 72 0.23 -11.53 -6.16
CA THR A 72 0.94 -11.44 -4.88
C THR A 72 2.37 -11.99 -4.95
N VAL A 73 2.71 -12.74 -5.98
CA VAL A 73 4.05 -13.32 -6.18
C VAL A 73 5.12 -12.23 -6.31
N ILE A 74 4.84 -11.20 -7.12
CA ILE A 74 5.79 -10.13 -7.41
C ILE A 74 6.20 -9.36 -6.14
N PRO A 75 5.28 -8.90 -5.27
CA PRO A 75 5.64 -8.26 -4.00
C PRO A 75 6.52 -9.14 -3.09
N VAL A 76 6.22 -10.44 -3.01
CA VAL A 76 7.02 -11.39 -2.19
C VAL A 76 8.45 -11.50 -2.75
N GLN A 77 8.59 -11.69 -4.06
CA GLN A 77 9.90 -11.77 -4.72
C GLN A 77 10.70 -10.48 -4.56
N ASN A 78 10.05 -9.33 -4.70
CA ASN A 78 10.68 -8.03 -4.51
C ASN A 78 11.15 -7.85 -3.06
N ALA A 79 10.35 -8.25 -2.08
CA ALA A 79 10.73 -8.16 -0.67
C ALA A 79 11.97 -9.01 -0.35
N LEU A 80 12.02 -10.26 -0.85
CA LEU A 80 13.20 -11.12 -0.70
C LEU A 80 14.42 -10.52 -1.37
N LYS A 81 14.28 -10.04 -2.60
CA LYS A 81 15.36 -9.38 -3.34
C LYS A 81 15.89 -8.14 -2.63
N ASP A 82 15.00 -7.29 -2.13
CA ASP A 82 15.39 -6.05 -1.42
C ASP A 82 16.10 -6.37 -0.11
N ALA A 83 15.73 -7.46 0.56
CA ALA A 83 16.43 -7.95 1.75
C ALA A 83 17.75 -8.66 1.44
N GLY A 84 18.06 -8.95 0.18
CA GLY A 84 19.22 -9.76 -0.21
C GLY A 84 19.11 -11.22 0.23
N LEU A 85 17.89 -11.72 0.43
CA LEU A 85 17.58 -13.07 0.91
C LEU A 85 16.97 -13.94 -0.18
N THR A 86 17.16 -15.24 -0.01
CA THR A 86 16.45 -16.28 -0.77
C THR A 86 15.39 -16.94 0.10
N ALA A 87 14.52 -17.75 -0.49
CA ALA A 87 13.52 -18.51 0.26
C ALA A 87 14.19 -19.46 1.31
N ALA A 88 15.37 -19.99 1.01
CA ALA A 88 16.11 -20.89 1.90
C ALA A 88 16.66 -20.19 3.16
N ASP A 89 16.83 -18.87 3.12
CA ASP A 89 17.34 -18.08 4.24
C ASP A 89 16.24 -17.76 5.28
N LEU A 90 14.97 -18.06 4.95
CA LEU A 90 13.84 -17.79 5.82
C LEU A 90 13.78 -18.80 6.96
N SER A 91 13.88 -18.35 8.21
CA SER A 91 13.71 -19.23 9.36
C SER A 91 12.24 -19.54 9.68
N LYS A 92 11.32 -18.66 9.31
CA LYS A 92 9.88 -18.82 9.56
C LYS A 92 9.06 -17.94 8.62
N VAL A 93 7.88 -18.46 8.21
CA VAL A 93 6.90 -17.73 7.41
C VAL A 93 5.62 -17.58 8.23
N LEU A 94 5.18 -16.34 8.44
CA LEU A 94 3.99 -16.00 9.20
C LEU A 94 2.91 -15.48 8.25
N LEU A 95 1.67 -15.91 8.47
CA LEU A 95 0.50 -15.43 7.74
C LEU A 95 -0.26 -14.42 8.58
N VAL A 96 -0.45 -13.22 8.05
CA VAL A 96 -1.14 -12.11 8.71
C VAL A 96 -2.23 -11.55 7.81
N GLY A 97 -3.38 -11.21 8.40
CA GLY A 97 -4.55 -10.73 7.71
C GLY A 97 -5.52 -11.82 7.25
N GLY A 98 -6.83 -11.53 7.29
CA GLY A 98 -7.89 -12.52 7.07
C GLY A 98 -7.84 -13.22 5.71
N SER A 99 -7.34 -12.55 4.64
CA SER A 99 -7.20 -13.17 3.32
C SER A 99 -6.19 -14.31 3.27
N THR A 100 -5.27 -14.41 4.24
CA THR A 100 -4.33 -15.54 4.34
C THR A 100 -4.98 -16.83 4.84
N ARG A 101 -6.26 -16.79 5.22
CA ARG A 101 -7.05 -17.98 5.52
C ARG A 101 -7.43 -18.78 4.25
N MET A 102 -7.40 -18.13 3.08
CA MET A 102 -7.64 -18.80 1.80
C MET A 102 -6.56 -19.86 1.54
N LEU A 103 -6.99 -21.09 1.20
CA LEU A 103 -6.06 -22.19 0.95
C LEU A 103 -5.16 -21.93 -0.24
N SER A 104 -5.69 -21.33 -1.31
CA SER A 104 -4.91 -20.94 -2.50
C SER A 104 -3.77 -19.98 -2.17
N VAL A 105 -3.98 -19.05 -1.21
CA VAL A 105 -2.92 -18.14 -0.71
C VAL A 105 -1.87 -18.93 0.08
N GLN A 106 -2.29 -19.82 0.98
CA GLN A 106 -1.37 -20.63 1.78
C GLN A 106 -0.51 -21.55 0.91
N GLU A 107 -1.11 -22.20 -0.08
CA GLU A 107 -0.41 -23.04 -1.06
C GLU A 107 0.58 -22.23 -1.91
N LYS A 108 0.18 -21.03 -2.35
CA LYS A 108 1.06 -20.14 -3.11
C LYS A 108 2.28 -19.72 -2.27
N VAL A 109 2.08 -19.34 -1.02
CA VAL A 109 3.19 -18.99 -0.10
C VAL A 109 4.12 -20.17 0.09
N LYS A 110 3.58 -21.37 0.30
CA LYS A 110 4.37 -22.60 0.42
C LYS A 110 5.17 -22.91 -0.85
N GLN A 111 4.57 -22.73 -2.03
CA GLN A 111 5.26 -22.89 -3.32
C GLN A 111 6.42 -21.90 -3.48
N LEU A 112 6.23 -20.63 -3.08
CA LEU A 112 7.22 -19.58 -3.23
C LEU A 112 8.38 -19.71 -2.25
N THR A 113 8.11 -20.15 -1.02
CA THR A 113 9.10 -20.15 0.07
C THR A 113 9.67 -21.52 0.36
N GLY A 114 9.02 -22.59 -0.08
CA GLY A 114 9.38 -23.97 0.30
C GLY A 114 9.06 -24.31 1.76
N HIS A 115 8.55 -23.36 2.54
CA HIS A 115 8.22 -23.53 3.96
C HIS A 115 6.73 -23.66 4.19
N GLU A 116 6.34 -24.51 5.13
CA GLU A 116 4.96 -24.56 5.62
C GLU A 116 4.69 -23.27 6.45
N PRO A 117 3.72 -22.47 6.06
CA PRO A 117 3.39 -21.27 6.82
C PRO A 117 2.96 -21.59 8.26
N SER A 118 3.45 -20.82 9.21
CA SER A 118 3.09 -20.97 10.62
C SER A 118 1.62 -20.59 10.86
N LYS A 119 0.90 -21.47 11.55
CA LYS A 119 -0.51 -21.28 11.93
C LYS A 119 -0.67 -21.00 13.44
N THR A 120 0.42 -20.67 14.15
CA THR A 120 0.42 -20.48 15.61
C THR A 120 -0.25 -19.18 16.07
N LEU A 121 -0.37 -18.20 15.17
CA LEU A 121 -1.00 -16.92 15.43
C LEU A 121 -2.35 -16.82 14.71
N ASN A 122 -3.32 -16.16 15.32
CA ASN A 122 -4.55 -15.80 14.63
C ASN A 122 -4.25 -14.66 13.63
N PRO A 123 -4.40 -14.88 12.32
CA PRO A 123 -4.04 -13.88 11.33
C PRO A 123 -4.89 -12.59 11.41
N ASP A 124 -6.07 -12.64 12.01
CA ASP A 124 -6.94 -11.47 12.18
C ASP A 124 -6.52 -10.60 13.36
N GLU A 125 -5.81 -11.16 14.35
CA GLU A 125 -5.45 -10.52 15.62
C GLU A 125 -3.98 -10.07 15.66
N CYS A 126 -3.12 -10.56 14.78
CA CYS A 126 -1.67 -10.31 14.81
C CYS A 126 -1.33 -8.82 14.90
N VAL A 127 -2.01 -7.96 14.15
CA VAL A 127 -1.75 -6.51 14.15
C VAL A 127 -2.14 -5.88 15.48
N ALA A 128 -3.29 -6.25 16.05
CA ALA A 128 -3.74 -5.74 17.34
C ALA A 128 -2.81 -6.19 18.49
N LEU A 129 -2.36 -7.45 18.47
CA LEU A 129 -1.39 -7.98 19.43
C LEU A 129 -0.05 -7.24 19.33
N GLY A 130 0.47 -7.05 18.10
CA GLY A 130 1.70 -6.29 17.88
C GLY A 130 1.59 -4.84 18.34
N ALA A 131 0.48 -4.19 18.07
CA ALA A 131 0.22 -2.83 18.53
C ALA A 131 0.16 -2.73 20.06
N SER A 132 -0.45 -3.71 20.73
CA SER A 132 -0.51 -3.74 22.21
C SER A 132 0.87 -3.92 22.85
N ILE A 133 1.73 -4.78 22.26
CA ILE A 133 3.12 -4.98 22.72
C ILE A 133 3.92 -3.69 22.55
N GLN A 134 3.80 -3.03 21.38
CA GLN A 134 4.49 -1.76 21.12
C GLN A 134 3.97 -0.65 22.07
N GLY A 135 2.67 -0.60 22.31
CA GLY A 135 2.06 0.33 23.28
C GLY A 135 2.58 0.12 24.69
N GLY A 136 2.67 -1.12 25.14
CA GLY A 136 3.25 -1.48 26.45
C GLY A 136 4.71 -1.04 26.58
N LYS A 137 5.51 -1.25 25.51
CA LYS A 137 6.90 -0.78 25.47
C LYS A 137 7.01 0.74 25.59
N LEU A 138 6.19 1.50 24.87
CA LEU A 138 6.15 2.96 24.95
C LEU A 138 5.70 3.47 26.32
N ALA A 139 4.84 2.72 27.00
CA ALA A 139 4.40 3.00 28.37
C ALA A 139 5.42 2.59 29.44
N GLY A 140 6.51 1.93 29.07
CA GLY A 140 7.52 1.45 30.03
C GLY A 140 7.14 0.16 30.77
N ASP A 141 6.23 -0.65 30.21
CA ASP A 141 5.81 -1.93 30.77
C ASP A 141 6.96 -2.94 30.65
N ALA A 142 7.42 -3.45 31.82
CA ALA A 142 8.50 -4.44 31.89
C ALA A 142 8.16 -5.78 31.20
N GLY A 143 6.88 -6.09 31.01
CA GLY A 143 6.42 -7.29 30.30
C GLY A 143 6.55 -7.22 28.79
N ALA A 144 6.74 -6.03 28.21
CA ALA A 144 6.82 -5.83 26.74
C ALA A 144 8.18 -6.25 26.12
N GLY A 145 9.20 -6.55 26.93
CA GLY A 145 10.53 -7.01 26.49
C GLY A 145 11.35 -5.94 25.75
N ASP A 146 12.59 -6.30 25.42
CA ASP A 146 13.53 -5.44 24.67
C ASP A 146 13.38 -5.64 23.14
N ILE A 147 12.20 -5.31 22.61
CA ILE A 147 11.98 -5.39 21.17
C ILE A 147 12.46 -4.09 20.52
N LEU A 148 13.45 -4.18 19.62
CA LEU A 148 13.85 -3.08 18.75
C LEU A 148 12.97 -3.12 17.49
N LEU A 149 12.13 -2.09 17.31
CA LEU A 149 11.39 -1.86 16.08
C LEU A 149 12.10 -0.76 15.29
N LEU A 150 12.58 -1.11 14.10
CA LEU A 150 13.09 -0.16 13.12
C LEU A 150 12.11 -0.14 11.94
N ASP A 151 11.66 1.04 11.58
CA ASP A 151 10.77 1.24 10.46
C ASP A 151 11.52 1.86 9.28
N VAL A 152 10.97 1.73 8.08
CA VAL A 152 11.56 2.23 6.84
C VAL A 152 10.51 2.94 5.99
N THR A 153 10.99 3.82 5.08
CA THR A 153 10.13 4.35 4.03
C THR A 153 9.84 3.26 3.00
N PRO A 154 8.59 2.91 2.70
CA PRO A 154 8.26 1.83 1.76
C PRO A 154 8.53 2.20 0.30
N LEU A 155 8.48 3.49 -0.03
CA LEU A 155 8.65 4.05 -1.37
C LEU A 155 9.56 5.27 -1.32
N SER A 156 10.28 5.52 -2.42
CA SER A 156 11.14 6.71 -2.56
C SER A 156 10.31 7.99 -2.53
N LEU A 157 10.87 9.02 -1.90
CA LEU A 157 10.33 10.37 -1.85
C LEU A 157 11.15 11.29 -2.74
N SER A 158 10.48 12.03 -3.58
CA SER A 158 11.07 12.82 -4.66
C SER A 158 10.39 14.18 -4.78
N ILE A 159 11.06 15.11 -5.43
CA ILE A 159 10.41 16.33 -5.95
C ILE A 159 10.40 16.30 -7.47
N GLU A 160 9.44 16.99 -8.06
CA GLU A 160 9.40 17.25 -9.49
C GLU A 160 10.46 18.28 -9.87
N THR A 161 11.30 17.95 -10.84
CA THR A 161 12.32 18.84 -11.39
C THR A 161 12.09 19.11 -12.86
N LEU A 162 12.97 19.90 -13.49
CA LEU A 162 12.85 20.30 -14.89
C LEU A 162 12.59 19.10 -15.81
N GLY A 163 11.59 19.23 -16.68
CA GLY A 163 11.16 18.14 -17.57
C GLY A 163 10.18 17.14 -16.94
N GLY A 164 9.65 17.43 -15.74
CA GLY A 164 8.69 16.55 -15.06
C GLY A 164 9.33 15.32 -14.42
N VAL A 165 10.65 15.31 -14.24
CA VAL A 165 11.39 14.19 -13.67
C VAL A 165 11.24 14.15 -12.16
N ALA A 166 11.00 12.96 -11.59
CA ALA A 166 11.01 12.74 -10.15
C ALA A 166 12.45 12.56 -9.66
N THR A 167 13.00 13.61 -9.05
CA THR A 167 14.35 13.57 -8.46
C THR A 167 14.26 13.10 -7.02
N LYS A 168 14.85 11.94 -6.74
CA LYS A 168 14.80 11.29 -5.42
C LYS A 168 15.69 11.99 -4.41
N LEU A 169 15.14 12.26 -3.22
CA LEU A 169 15.89 12.73 -2.05
C LEU A 169 16.01 11.63 -1.01
N ILE A 170 14.94 10.85 -0.79
CA ILE A 170 14.97 9.71 0.12
C ILE A 170 14.61 8.46 -0.68
N GLU A 171 15.53 7.51 -0.71
CA GLU A 171 15.33 6.22 -1.37
C GLU A 171 14.41 5.34 -0.54
N ARG A 172 13.66 4.46 -1.21
CA ARG A 172 12.87 3.40 -0.54
C ARG A 172 13.76 2.56 0.38
N ASN A 173 13.17 1.98 1.40
CA ASN A 173 13.86 1.18 2.43
C ASN A 173 14.89 1.98 3.27
N THR A 174 14.83 3.30 3.26
CA THR A 174 15.62 4.13 4.19
C THR A 174 15.02 4.04 5.57
N THR A 175 15.83 3.69 6.57
CA THR A 175 15.41 3.63 8.00
C THR A 175 15.00 5.01 8.49
N ILE A 176 13.90 5.08 9.23
CA ILE A 176 13.38 6.29 9.87
C ILE A 176 13.60 6.24 11.40
N PRO A 177 13.75 7.41 12.08
CA PRO A 177 13.69 8.77 11.53
C PRO A 177 14.89 9.11 10.61
N THR A 178 14.66 9.97 9.63
CA THR A 178 15.72 10.41 8.69
C THR A 178 15.46 11.82 8.20
N LYS A 179 16.56 12.54 7.93
CA LYS A 179 16.53 13.88 7.35
C LYS A 179 17.51 13.96 6.20
N LYS A 180 17.05 14.47 5.05
CA LYS A 180 17.90 14.70 3.88
C LYS A 180 17.57 16.02 3.21
N SER A 181 18.60 16.74 2.82
CA SER A 181 18.50 18.00 2.09
C SER A 181 19.27 17.90 0.79
N GLN A 182 18.79 18.60 -0.23
CA GLN A 182 19.47 18.78 -1.50
C GLN A 182 19.23 20.18 -2.03
N VAL A 183 20.27 20.79 -2.62
CA VAL A 183 20.18 22.11 -3.22
C VAL A 183 19.76 21.99 -4.68
N PHE A 184 18.75 22.75 -5.03
CA PHE A 184 18.20 22.95 -6.38
C PHE A 184 18.36 24.41 -6.80
N SER A 185 17.95 24.71 -8.02
CA SER A 185 18.02 26.08 -8.54
C SER A 185 16.80 26.39 -9.43
N THR A 186 16.71 27.64 -9.87
CA THR A 186 15.68 28.10 -10.80
C THR A 186 15.91 27.59 -12.22
N ALA A 187 14.81 27.34 -12.93
CA ALA A 187 14.80 26.83 -14.31
C ALA A 187 14.82 27.95 -15.37
N ALA A 188 14.43 29.18 -15.00
CA ALA A 188 14.35 30.33 -15.88
C ALA A 188 15.08 31.54 -15.31
N ASP A 189 15.50 32.46 -16.18
CA ASP A 189 16.09 33.75 -15.78
C ASP A 189 15.03 34.61 -15.09
N ASN A 190 15.47 35.34 -14.04
CA ASN A 190 14.62 36.23 -13.24
C ASN A 190 13.40 35.54 -12.60
N GLN A 191 13.47 34.24 -12.35
CA GLN A 191 12.43 33.50 -11.66
C GLN A 191 12.42 33.85 -10.17
N THR A 192 11.34 34.42 -9.67
CA THR A 192 11.19 34.92 -8.30
C THR A 192 10.46 33.96 -7.36
N ALA A 193 10.01 32.81 -7.87
CA ALA A 193 9.36 31.78 -7.08
C ALA A 193 9.61 30.40 -7.68
N VAL A 194 9.53 29.36 -6.84
CA VAL A 194 9.57 27.94 -7.25
C VAL A 194 8.41 27.21 -6.62
N ASP A 195 7.80 26.33 -7.40
CA ASP A 195 6.80 25.38 -6.90
C ASP A 195 7.49 24.06 -6.61
N ILE A 196 7.36 23.56 -5.39
CA ILE A 196 7.90 22.28 -4.96
C ILE A 196 6.75 21.27 -4.95
N HIS A 197 6.76 20.37 -5.92
CA HIS A 197 5.81 19.27 -6.01
C HIS A 197 6.44 18.01 -5.44
N VAL A 198 5.89 17.52 -4.34
CA VAL A 198 6.37 16.34 -3.61
C VAL A 198 5.63 15.10 -4.09
N VAL A 199 6.38 14.08 -4.49
CA VAL A 199 5.83 12.83 -5.00
C VAL A 199 6.45 11.62 -4.34
N GLN A 200 5.71 10.52 -4.31
CA GLN A 200 6.12 9.23 -3.75
C GLN A 200 5.99 8.13 -4.79
N GLY A 201 7.03 7.33 -4.96
CA GLY A 201 7.04 6.18 -5.87
C GLY A 201 8.36 6.01 -6.61
N GLU A 202 8.41 4.97 -7.45
CA GLU A 202 9.63 4.55 -8.16
C GLU A 202 9.61 4.92 -9.66
N ARG A 203 8.59 5.61 -10.13
CA ARG A 203 8.48 5.99 -11.55
C ARG A 203 9.39 7.18 -11.86
N GLN A 204 9.92 7.22 -13.07
CA GLN A 204 10.85 8.26 -13.53
C GLN A 204 10.21 9.66 -13.56
N PHE A 205 8.93 9.75 -13.94
CA PHE A 205 8.23 11.02 -14.07
C PHE A 205 7.30 11.26 -12.87
N ALA A 206 7.27 12.51 -12.40
CA ALA A 206 6.45 12.92 -11.25
C ALA A 206 4.96 12.60 -11.45
N LYS A 207 4.43 12.82 -12.66
CA LYS A 207 3.02 12.54 -13.02
C LYS A 207 2.60 11.08 -12.84
N ASP A 208 3.55 10.14 -12.90
CA ASP A 208 3.30 8.70 -12.80
C ASP A 208 3.44 8.19 -11.36
N ASN A 209 3.82 9.06 -10.44
CA ASN A 209 3.97 8.80 -9.01
C ASN A 209 2.79 9.36 -8.22
N LYS A 210 2.69 8.97 -6.95
CA LYS A 210 1.69 9.50 -6.03
C LYS A 210 2.05 10.91 -5.60
N SER A 211 1.25 11.91 -5.94
CA SER A 211 1.39 13.26 -5.40
C SER A 211 1.05 13.27 -3.91
N LEU A 212 1.96 13.79 -3.10
CA LEU A 212 1.78 13.99 -1.66
C LEU A 212 1.35 15.42 -1.34
N GLY A 213 1.76 16.39 -2.15
CA GLY A 213 1.41 17.79 -1.99
C GLY A 213 2.27 18.70 -2.85
N GLN A 214 1.90 19.96 -2.88
CA GLN A 214 2.65 21.02 -3.57
C GLN A 214 2.60 22.28 -2.72
N PHE A 215 3.74 22.97 -2.65
CA PHE A 215 3.85 24.27 -2.01
C PHE A 215 4.80 25.18 -2.79
N ARG A 216 4.76 26.47 -2.46
CA ARG A 216 5.49 27.49 -3.21
C ARG A 216 6.43 28.25 -2.29
N LEU A 217 7.67 28.40 -2.70
CA LEU A 217 8.64 29.34 -2.15
C LEU A 217 8.71 30.56 -3.08
N ASP A 218 8.35 31.71 -2.58
CA ASP A 218 8.41 32.97 -3.31
C ASP A 218 9.43 33.96 -2.71
N GLY A 219 9.61 35.11 -3.36
CA GLY A 219 10.54 36.16 -2.91
C GLY A 219 12.00 35.83 -3.14
N ILE A 220 12.31 34.97 -4.09
CA ILE A 220 13.66 34.72 -4.59
C ILE A 220 14.10 35.95 -5.38
N PRO A 221 15.30 36.53 -5.10
CA PRO A 221 15.81 37.66 -5.85
C PRO A 221 15.99 37.32 -7.33
N PRO A 222 15.61 38.22 -8.26
CA PRO A 222 15.84 38.00 -9.68
C PRO A 222 17.32 37.74 -9.98
N ALA A 223 17.61 36.63 -10.64
CA ALA A 223 18.96 36.24 -11.05
C ALA A 223 18.91 35.37 -12.30
N ARG A 224 20.03 35.09 -12.90
CA ARG A 224 20.12 34.11 -14.01
C ARG A 224 19.72 32.72 -13.50
N ARG A 225 19.11 31.93 -14.38
CA ARG A 225 18.80 30.52 -14.08
C ARG A 225 20.02 29.78 -13.56
N GLY A 226 19.85 28.93 -12.58
CA GLY A 226 20.94 28.16 -11.99
C GLY A 226 21.75 28.90 -10.91
N VAL A 227 21.55 30.20 -10.71
CA VAL A 227 22.26 31.01 -9.68
C VAL A 227 21.60 30.89 -8.29
N PRO A 228 20.28 31.06 -8.12
CA PRO A 228 19.64 30.88 -6.81
C PRO A 228 19.88 29.46 -6.26
N GLN A 229 20.13 29.37 -4.96
CA GLN A 229 20.34 28.09 -4.27
C GLN A 229 19.16 27.84 -3.33
N ILE A 230 18.34 26.85 -3.69
CA ILE A 230 17.11 26.48 -2.97
C ILE A 230 17.35 25.12 -2.35
N GLU A 231 17.53 25.09 -1.04
CA GLU A 231 17.66 23.86 -0.28
C GLU A 231 16.27 23.30 -0.01
N VAL A 232 15.99 22.09 -0.51
CA VAL A 232 14.79 21.32 -0.18
C VAL A 232 15.16 20.26 0.83
N THR A 233 14.45 20.26 1.96
CA THR A 233 14.70 19.34 3.07
C THR A 233 13.50 18.44 3.26
N PHE A 234 13.73 17.14 3.31
CA PHE A 234 12.79 16.12 3.76
C PHE A 234 13.16 15.70 5.18
N ASP A 235 12.22 15.75 6.09
CA ASP A 235 12.38 15.36 7.49
C ASP A 235 11.27 14.38 7.85
N ILE A 236 11.64 13.13 8.13
CA ILE A 236 10.71 12.05 8.48
C ILE A 236 10.96 11.68 9.94
N ASP A 237 9.95 11.83 10.78
CA ASP A 237 10.03 11.47 12.18
C ASP A 237 9.90 9.95 12.42
N ALA A 238 10.04 9.54 13.68
CA ALA A 238 9.93 8.13 14.08
C ALA A 238 8.52 7.54 13.87
N ASN A 239 7.50 8.37 13.66
CA ASN A 239 6.13 7.95 13.37
C ASN A 239 5.84 7.87 11.87
N GLY A 240 6.83 8.18 11.02
CA GLY A 240 6.67 8.20 9.57
C GLY A 240 6.02 9.47 9.02
N ILE A 241 5.88 10.52 9.82
CA ILE A 241 5.33 11.80 9.38
C ILE A 241 6.39 12.52 8.55
N VAL A 242 6.04 12.85 7.32
CA VAL A 242 6.92 13.52 6.35
C VAL A 242 6.66 15.02 6.40
N ASN A 243 7.69 15.79 6.74
CA ASN A 243 7.71 17.24 6.61
C ASN A 243 8.68 17.61 5.48
N VAL A 244 8.26 18.54 4.62
CA VAL A 244 9.11 19.04 3.53
C VAL A 244 9.14 20.55 3.61
N SER A 245 10.35 21.11 3.61
CA SER A 245 10.57 22.55 3.57
C SER A 245 11.50 22.92 2.42
N ALA A 246 11.44 24.18 2.01
CA ALA A 246 12.32 24.76 1.00
C ALA A 246 12.83 26.12 1.48
N LYS A 247 14.13 26.34 1.36
CA LYS A 247 14.79 27.57 1.81
C LYS A 247 15.69 28.14 0.73
N ASP A 248 15.52 29.43 0.44
CA ASP A 248 16.51 30.17 -0.36
C ASP A 248 17.73 30.47 0.51
N LEU A 249 18.87 29.86 0.18
CA LEU A 249 20.11 30.01 0.93
C LEU A 249 20.71 31.44 0.78
N GLY A 250 20.34 32.18 -0.27
CA GLY A 250 20.81 33.54 -0.49
C GLY A 250 20.15 34.57 0.44
N THR A 251 18.84 34.42 0.66
CA THR A 251 18.03 35.36 1.49
C THR A 251 17.72 34.80 2.86
N GLY A 252 17.80 33.50 3.05
CA GLY A 252 17.36 32.81 4.25
C GLY A 252 15.84 32.64 4.35
N LYS A 253 15.06 33.01 3.33
CA LYS A 253 13.61 32.86 3.31
C LYS A 253 13.22 31.38 3.17
N GLU A 254 12.24 30.96 3.94
CA GLU A 254 11.64 29.64 3.99
C GLU A 254 10.12 29.70 3.75
#